data_5f05ab5e738084d8c48fca4f26f76a58
#
_entry.id   5f05ab5e738084d8c48fca4f26f76a58
#
_cell.length_a   1.000
_cell.length_b   1.000
_cell.length_c   1.000
_cell.angle_alpha   90.00
_cell.angle_beta   90.00
_cell.angle_gamma   90.00
#
_symmetry.space_group_name_H-M   'P 1'
#
loop_
_entity.id
_entity.type
_entity.pdbx_description
1 polymer ?
#
loop_
_entity_poly.entity_id
_entity_poly.type
_entity_poly.pdbx_seq_one_letter_code
_entity_poly.pdbx_strand_id
1 'polypeptide(L)'
;MFVAASTRCFSNLPLDAALQRLVDLEYTAVEIALDESGGHLKPSQVAQHLEKAVQICRRTQRLTPVAYSVEIQADSEAQYYAQFDACCRLAKATKVNTIAVRSEELGTPFNAEIERLQELVRLAAKEGVVVGLVTESGRMTQDPATAAVFCKNVKGLALTLDPSHYICGPHQGAPFEQVMEHVCHVRLRDSTKDCLQVRVGQGDVEYGRLLGQLAKQHYTRALTADIQPLPDLDQASELRKIRLLLESLL
;
A
#
# COMPACT_ATOMS: atom_id res chain seq x y z
N MET A 1 10.32 12.29 5.58
CA MET A 1 9.37 11.18 5.71
C MET A 1 8.47 11.43 6.93
N PHE A 2 7.36 10.75 7.07
CA PHE A 2 6.45 10.83 8.22
C PHE A 2 5.69 9.49 8.37
N VAL A 3 5.15 9.22 9.56
CA VAL A 3 4.53 7.93 9.86
C VAL A 3 3.03 7.97 9.56
N ALA A 4 2.51 6.91 8.94
CA ALA A 4 1.10 6.66 8.69
C ALA A 4 0.73 5.23 9.10
N ALA A 5 -0.56 4.91 9.11
CA ALA A 5 -1.03 3.54 9.27
C ALA A 5 -2.09 3.19 8.22
N SER A 6 -2.17 1.92 7.85
CA SER A 6 -3.21 1.42 6.96
C SER A 6 -4.48 1.08 7.76
N THR A 7 -5.66 1.42 7.23
CA THR A 7 -6.93 0.98 7.82
C THR A 7 -7.09 -0.55 7.80
N ARG A 8 -6.30 -1.27 6.98
CA ARG A 8 -6.22 -2.74 6.98
C ARG A 8 -5.81 -3.31 8.32
N CYS A 9 -5.10 -2.54 9.16
CA CYS A 9 -4.77 -2.93 10.53
C CYS A 9 -6.00 -3.20 11.40
N PHE A 10 -7.16 -2.67 11.01
CA PHE A 10 -8.45 -2.84 11.68
C PHE A 10 -9.55 -3.25 10.67
N SER A 11 -9.23 -4.17 9.76
CA SER A 11 -10.14 -4.63 8.69
C SER A 11 -11.44 -5.26 9.19
N ASN A 12 -11.47 -5.71 10.45
CA ASN A 12 -12.65 -6.25 11.13
C ASN A 12 -13.59 -5.18 11.69
N LEU A 13 -13.21 -3.90 11.66
CA LEU A 13 -14.03 -2.78 12.12
C LEU A 13 -14.63 -2.01 10.93
N PRO A 14 -15.76 -1.32 11.10
CA PRO A 14 -16.20 -0.30 10.15
C PRO A 14 -15.13 0.80 9.98
N LEU A 15 -15.09 1.46 8.81
CA LEU A 15 -14.06 2.44 8.47
C LEU A 15 -13.95 3.57 9.50
N ASP A 16 -15.06 4.13 9.97
CA ASP A 16 -15.10 5.20 10.96
C ASP A 16 -14.49 4.77 12.30
N ALA A 17 -14.79 3.55 12.75
CA ALA A 17 -14.20 2.97 13.96
C ALA A 17 -12.70 2.67 13.78
N ALA A 18 -12.29 2.17 12.60
CA ALA A 18 -10.87 1.96 12.29
C ALA A 18 -10.10 3.29 12.31
N LEU A 19 -10.65 4.35 11.71
CA LEU A 19 -10.05 5.68 11.73
C LEU A 19 -9.95 6.23 13.16
N GLN A 20 -11.00 6.07 13.99
CA GLN A 20 -10.95 6.49 15.40
C GLN A 20 -9.84 5.76 16.17
N ARG A 21 -9.69 4.44 15.96
CA ARG A 21 -8.60 3.68 16.59
C ARG A 21 -7.23 4.22 16.21
N LEU A 22 -7.01 4.59 14.95
CA LEU A 22 -5.74 5.18 14.51
C LEU A 22 -5.50 6.58 15.13
N VAL A 23 -6.55 7.39 15.29
CA VAL A 23 -6.47 8.67 16.03
C VAL A 23 -6.10 8.45 17.50
N ASP A 24 -6.73 7.48 18.17
CA ASP A 24 -6.43 7.14 19.58
C ASP A 24 -5.00 6.61 19.77
N LEU A 25 -4.41 6.07 18.70
CA LEU A 25 -3.01 5.65 18.63
C LEU A 25 -2.07 6.78 18.20
N GLU A 26 -2.58 8.04 18.10
CA GLU A 26 -1.83 9.24 17.76
C GLU A 26 -1.20 9.23 16.36
N TYR A 27 -1.75 8.46 15.42
CA TYR A 27 -1.42 8.64 14.01
C TYR A 27 -2.01 9.94 13.48
N THR A 28 -1.34 10.56 12.50
CA THR A 28 -1.78 11.80 11.84
C THR A 28 -2.06 11.59 10.35
N ALA A 29 -1.64 10.46 9.82
CA ALA A 29 -1.80 10.11 8.41
C ALA A 29 -2.29 8.66 8.24
N VAL A 30 -3.03 8.40 7.16
CA VAL A 30 -3.68 7.12 6.92
C VAL A 30 -3.65 6.69 5.46
N GLU A 31 -3.37 5.41 5.21
CA GLU A 31 -3.71 4.72 3.98
C GLU A 31 -5.10 4.09 4.16
N ILE A 32 -6.03 4.38 3.25
CA ILE A 32 -7.39 3.83 3.32
C ILE A 32 -7.51 2.65 2.34
N ALA A 33 -8.00 1.52 2.85
CA ALA A 33 -8.27 0.35 2.04
C ALA A 33 -9.61 0.47 1.29
N LEU A 34 -9.55 0.28 -0.03
CA LEU A 34 -10.67 0.10 -0.92
C LEU A 34 -10.62 -1.35 -1.42
N ASP A 35 -11.37 -2.23 -0.79
CA ASP A 35 -11.28 -3.67 -1.01
C ASP A 35 -12.68 -4.26 -1.20
N GLU A 36 -12.88 -4.96 -2.31
CA GLU A 36 -14.19 -5.53 -2.67
C GLU A 36 -14.65 -6.58 -1.66
N SER A 37 -13.71 -7.34 -1.10
CA SER A 37 -13.97 -8.35 -0.06
C SER A 37 -13.95 -7.77 1.37
N GLY A 38 -13.45 -6.54 1.52
CA GLY A 38 -13.20 -5.91 2.82
C GLY A 38 -14.43 -5.28 3.48
N GLY A 39 -14.27 -4.92 4.75
CA GLY A 39 -15.30 -4.27 5.57
C GLY A 39 -15.39 -2.74 5.44
N HIS A 40 -14.45 -2.10 4.70
CA HIS A 40 -14.39 -0.65 4.56
C HIS A 40 -15.15 -0.17 3.32
N LEU A 41 -14.50 0.58 2.42
CA LEU A 41 -15.08 0.99 1.16
C LEU A 41 -14.79 -0.05 0.08
N LYS A 42 -15.76 -0.27 -0.82
CA LYS A 42 -15.64 -1.18 -1.96
C LYS A 42 -15.43 -0.39 -3.25
N PRO A 43 -14.49 -0.79 -4.13
CA PRO A 43 -14.32 -0.17 -5.44
C PRO A 43 -15.61 -0.11 -6.27
N SER A 44 -16.44 -1.15 -6.23
CA SER A 44 -17.77 -1.18 -6.87
C SER A 44 -18.70 -0.08 -6.34
N GLN A 45 -18.70 0.16 -5.02
CA GLN A 45 -19.50 1.22 -4.40
C GLN A 45 -18.96 2.61 -4.74
N VAL A 46 -17.63 2.76 -4.83
CA VAL A 46 -17.00 4.01 -5.28
C VAL A 46 -17.45 4.34 -6.71
N ALA A 47 -17.46 3.35 -7.61
CA ALA A 47 -17.90 3.52 -8.99
C ALA A 47 -19.39 3.91 -9.10
N GLN A 48 -20.24 3.33 -8.25
CA GLN A 48 -21.68 3.61 -8.25
C GLN A 48 -22.03 4.94 -7.56
N HIS A 49 -21.29 5.32 -6.52
CA HIS A 49 -21.63 6.43 -5.61
C HIS A 49 -20.43 7.29 -5.26
N LEU A 50 -19.71 7.82 -6.27
CA LEU A 50 -18.47 8.57 -6.09
C LEU A 50 -18.58 9.72 -5.08
N GLU A 51 -19.64 10.53 -5.16
CA GLU A 51 -19.83 11.67 -4.25
C GLU A 51 -19.95 11.24 -2.79
N LYS A 52 -20.65 10.13 -2.54
CA LYS A 52 -20.78 9.56 -1.20
C LYS A 52 -19.41 9.04 -0.70
N ALA A 53 -18.65 8.37 -1.56
CA ALA A 53 -17.30 7.90 -1.23
C ALA A 53 -16.37 9.08 -0.90
N VAL A 54 -16.42 10.17 -1.68
CA VAL A 54 -15.67 11.42 -1.40
C VAL A 54 -16.05 12.00 -0.03
N GLN A 55 -17.34 12.05 0.30
CA GLN A 55 -17.78 12.54 1.61
C GLN A 55 -17.25 11.68 2.76
N ILE A 56 -17.28 10.35 2.60
CA ILE A 56 -16.74 9.40 3.59
C ILE A 56 -15.23 9.61 3.76
N CYS A 57 -14.48 9.63 2.67
CA CYS A 57 -13.02 9.77 2.71
C CYS A 57 -12.53 11.18 3.13
N ARG A 58 -13.40 12.18 3.16
CA ARG A 58 -13.12 13.50 3.75
C ARG A 58 -13.39 13.55 5.26
N ARG A 59 -14.17 12.62 5.79
CA ARG A 59 -14.47 12.52 7.22
C ARG A 59 -13.48 11.63 7.95
N THR A 60 -12.20 11.87 7.73
CA THR A 60 -11.11 11.09 8.32
C THR A 60 -10.70 11.59 9.71
N GLN A 61 -11.58 12.35 10.36
CA GLN A 61 -11.35 12.95 11.68
C GLN A 61 -10.12 13.89 11.63
N ARG A 62 -8.99 13.49 12.22
CA ARG A 62 -7.74 14.26 12.22
C ARG A 62 -6.66 13.65 11.32
N LEU A 63 -6.98 12.56 10.62
CA LEU A 63 -6.02 11.85 9.79
C LEU A 63 -5.97 12.47 8.39
N THR A 64 -4.77 12.61 7.85
CA THR A 64 -4.57 12.99 6.46
C THR A 64 -4.47 11.73 5.60
N PRO A 65 -5.39 11.50 4.64
CA PRO A 65 -5.26 10.40 3.69
C PRO A 65 -4.03 10.61 2.80
N VAL A 66 -3.16 9.60 2.71
CA VAL A 66 -1.89 9.66 1.96
C VAL A 66 -1.82 8.71 0.78
N ALA A 67 -2.58 7.61 0.84
CA ALA A 67 -2.69 6.62 -0.23
C ALA A 67 -4.02 5.87 -0.13
N TYR A 68 -4.44 5.30 -1.25
CA TYR A 68 -5.47 4.28 -1.29
C TYR A 68 -4.86 2.92 -1.65
N SER A 69 -5.22 1.88 -0.90
CA SER A 69 -4.97 0.48 -1.27
C SER A 69 -6.18 -0.02 -2.03
N VAL A 70 -6.04 -0.33 -3.31
CA VAL A 70 -7.18 -0.68 -4.16
C VAL A 70 -7.08 -2.15 -4.57
N GLU A 71 -8.12 -2.91 -4.20
CA GLU A 71 -8.27 -4.33 -4.51
C GLU A 71 -9.64 -4.56 -5.16
N ILE A 72 -9.65 -4.74 -6.48
CA ILE A 72 -10.85 -4.85 -7.30
C ILE A 72 -11.12 -6.32 -7.61
N GLN A 73 -12.38 -6.72 -7.47
CA GLN A 73 -12.93 -7.97 -8.00
C GLN A 73 -14.06 -7.60 -8.95
N ALA A 74 -13.93 -7.97 -10.22
CA ALA A 74 -14.87 -7.60 -11.26
C ALA A 74 -15.11 -8.79 -12.21
N ASP A 75 -16.33 -8.87 -12.74
CA ASP A 75 -16.73 -9.95 -13.66
C ASP A 75 -16.21 -9.76 -15.09
N SER A 76 -15.70 -8.57 -15.41
CA SER A 76 -15.13 -8.25 -16.70
C SER A 76 -14.02 -7.21 -16.60
N GLU A 77 -13.13 -7.22 -17.58
CA GLU A 77 -12.06 -6.23 -17.71
C GLU A 77 -12.60 -4.80 -17.80
N ALA A 78 -13.66 -4.58 -18.55
CA ALA A 78 -14.30 -3.27 -18.66
C ALA A 78 -14.80 -2.74 -17.31
N GLN A 79 -15.39 -3.62 -16.50
CA GLN A 79 -15.85 -3.29 -15.15
C GLN A 79 -14.67 -3.01 -14.21
N TYR A 80 -13.60 -3.79 -14.32
CA TYR A 80 -12.36 -3.59 -13.56
C TYR A 80 -11.79 -2.19 -13.79
N TYR A 81 -11.60 -1.79 -15.04
CA TYR A 81 -11.07 -0.47 -15.35
C TYR A 81 -12.03 0.68 -15.01
N ALA A 82 -13.34 0.47 -15.13
CA ALA A 82 -14.32 1.46 -14.71
C ALA A 82 -14.29 1.70 -13.19
N GLN A 83 -14.13 0.65 -12.39
CA GLN A 83 -13.97 0.76 -10.94
C GLN A 83 -12.63 1.43 -10.57
N PHE A 84 -11.56 1.09 -11.27
CA PHE A 84 -10.26 1.71 -11.05
C PHE A 84 -10.27 3.21 -11.39
N ASP A 85 -10.87 3.61 -12.52
CA ASP A 85 -11.05 5.02 -12.89
C ASP A 85 -11.82 5.79 -11.79
N ALA A 86 -12.89 5.20 -11.27
CA ALA A 86 -13.63 5.81 -10.17
C ALA A 86 -12.78 5.98 -8.90
N CYS A 87 -11.91 5.01 -8.57
CA CYS A 87 -10.95 5.13 -7.48
C CYS A 87 -9.91 6.25 -7.74
N CYS A 88 -9.47 6.44 -8.97
CA CYS A 88 -8.58 7.55 -9.34
C CYS A 88 -9.28 8.91 -9.17
N ARG A 89 -10.54 9.03 -9.59
CA ARG A 89 -11.35 10.23 -9.38
C ARG A 89 -11.61 10.52 -7.89
N LEU A 90 -11.83 9.48 -7.09
CA LEU A 90 -11.91 9.61 -5.63
C LEU A 90 -10.58 10.16 -5.07
N ALA A 91 -9.46 9.60 -5.49
CA ALA A 91 -8.13 10.03 -5.05
C ALA A 91 -7.89 11.52 -5.35
N LYS A 92 -8.17 11.97 -6.58
CA LYS A 92 -8.12 13.38 -6.96
C LYS A 92 -9.03 14.26 -6.09
N ALA A 93 -10.30 13.86 -5.91
CA ALA A 93 -11.28 14.63 -5.15
C ALA A 93 -10.91 14.77 -3.67
N THR A 94 -10.13 13.84 -3.13
CA THR A 94 -9.65 13.82 -1.73
C THR A 94 -8.19 14.26 -1.59
N LYS A 95 -7.54 14.70 -2.70
CA LYS A 95 -6.15 15.13 -2.75
C LYS A 95 -5.12 14.03 -2.39
N VAL A 96 -5.49 12.78 -2.59
CA VAL A 96 -4.59 11.65 -2.51
C VAL A 96 -3.94 11.44 -3.88
N ASN A 97 -2.62 11.32 -3.93
CA ASN A 97 -1.88 11.21 -5.18
C ASN A 97 -1.28 9.82 -5.44
N THR A 98 -1.56 8.84 -4.59
CA THR A 98 -1.01 7.49 -4.71
C THR A 98 -2.10 6.44 -4.53
N ILE A 99 -2.17 5.51 -5.49
CA ILE A 99 -3.00 4.30 -5.40
C ILE A 99 -2.07 3.09 -5.44
N ALA A 100 -2.11 2.27 -4.40
CA ALA A 100 -1.42 0.99 -4.35
C ALA A 100 -2.30 -0.11 -4.96
N VAL A 101 -1.75 -0.86 -5.91
CA VAL A 101 -2.41 -2.00 -6.56
C VAL A 101 -1.51 -3.23 -6.52
N ARG A 102 -2.08 -4.42 -6.51
CA ARG A 102 -1.32 -5.67 -6.59
C ARG A 102 -0.98 -5.99 -8.06
N SER A 103 0.15 -6.67 -8.28
CA SER A 103 0.41 -7.30 -9.57
C SER A 103 -0.47 -8.54 -9.75
N GLU A 104 -0.57 -9.03 -10.98
CA GLU A 104 -1.22 -10.30 -11.24
C GLU A 104 -0.48 -11.47 -10.59
N GLU A 105 -1.13 -12.63 -10.59
CA GLU A 105 -0.61 -13.87 -10.02
C GLU A 105 0.58 -14.40 -10.82
N LEU A 106 1.40 -15.20 -10.15
CA LEU A 106 2.49 -15.92 -10.83
C LEU A 106 1.94 -16.79 -11.96
N GLY A 107 2.66 -16.76 -13.09
CA GLY A 107 2.25 -17.48 -14.29
C GLY A 107 1.43 -16.66 -15.27
N THR A 108 0.98 -15.47 -14.90
CA THR A 108 0.40 -14.52 -15.85
C THR A 108 1.44 -14.15 -16.91
N PRO A 109 1.09 -14.12 -18.22
CA PRO A 109 2.02 -13.71 -19.26
C PRO A 109 2.54 -12.29 -19.00
N PHE A 110 3.86 -12.12 -19.06
CA PHE A 110 4.50 -10.86 -18.72
C PHE A 110 3.96 -9.67 -19.53
N ASN A 111 3.74 -9.87 -20.84
CA ASN A 111 3.21 -8.81 -21.70
C ASN A 111 1.76 -8.43 -21.35
N ALA A 112 0.95 -9.39 -20.94
CA ALA A 112 -0.43 -9.10 -20.48
C ALA A 112 -0.43 -8.23 -19.22
N GLU A 113 0.48 -8.49 -18.28
CA GLU A 113 0.62 -7.64 -17.10
C GLU A 113 1.15 -6.24 -17.46
N ILE A 114 2.10 -6.13 -18.41
CA ILE A 114 2.56 -4.82 -18.91
C ILE A 114 1.39 -4.03 -19.52
N GLU A 115 0.56 -4.65 -20.35
CA GLU A 115 -0.61 -4.00 -20.98
C GLU A 115 -1.61 -3.53 -19.91
N ARG A 116 -1.91 -4.38 -18.93
CA ARG A 116 -2.78 -4.02 -17.80
C ARG A 116 -2.22 -2.83 -17.01
N LEU A 117 -0.94 -2.86 -16.66
CA LEU A 117 -0.28 -1.79 -15.90
C LEU A 117 -0.22 -0.48 -16.69
N GLN A 118 0.02 -0.54 -18.00
CA GLN A 118 -0.02 0.64 -18.88
C GLN A 118 -1.40 1.29 -18.87
N GLU A 119 -2.47 0.50 -18.91
CA GLU A 119 -3.83 1.02 -18.85
C GLU A 119 -4.14 1.64 -17.47
N LEU A 120 -3.73 1.00 -16.36
CA LEU A 120 -3.89 1.56 -15.02
C LEU A 120 -3.16 2.91 -14.88
N VAL A 121 -1.91 2.98 -15.34
CA VAL A 121 -1.14 4.23 -15.32
C VAL A 121 -1.79 5.30 -16.19
N ARG A 122 -2.30 4.94 -17.38
CA ARG A 122 -3.01 5.85 -18.27
C ARG A 122 -4.25 6.47 -17.62
N LEU A 123 -5.05 5.64 -16.93
CA LEU A 123 -6.24 6.08 -16.20
C LEU A 123 -5.86 6.99 -15.03
N ALA A 124 -4.90 6.58 -14.21
CA ALA A 124 -4.44 7.33 -13.05
C ALA A 124 -3.84 8.69 -13.43
N ALA A 125 -3.07 8.74 -14.52
CA ALA A 125 -2.43 9.98 -14.99
C ALA A 125 -3.43 11.07 -15.36
N LYS A 126 -4.63 10.73 -15.85
CA LYS A 126 -5.71 11.71 -16.13
C LYS A 126 -6.15 12.47 -14.88
N GLU A 127 -6.03 11.83 -13.73
CA GLU A 127 -6.45 12.39 -12.45
C GLU A 127 -5.27 12.89 -11.61
N GLY A 128 -4.03 12.84 -12.15
CA GLY A 128 -2.82 13.25 -11.45
C GLY A 128 -2.42 12.29 -10.32
N VAL A 129 -2.76 11.02 -10.46
CA VAL A 129 -2.52 9.96 -9.48
C VAL A 129 -1.40 9.05 -9.97
N VAL A 130 -0.54 8.60 -9.06
CA VAL A 130 0.53 7.64 -9.30
C VAL A 130 0.09 6.24 -8.89
N VAL A 131 0.31 5.27 -9.77
CA VAL A 131 0.10 3.85 -9.48
C VAL A 131 1.35 3.29 -8.81
N GLY A 132 1.21 2.83 -7.59
CA GLY A 132 2.25 2.12 -6.83
C GLY A 132 1.99 0.62 -6.84
N LEU A 133 2.74 -0.13 -7.63
CA LEU A 133 2.63 -1.59 -7.70
C LEU A 133 3.21 -2.21 -6.42
N VAL A 134 2.40 -2.99 -5.71
CA VAL A 134 2.80 -3.58 -4.41
C VAL A 134 3.82 -4.70 -4.64
N THR A 135 4.92 -4.66 -3.89
CA THR A 135 5.88 -5.78 -3.84
C THR A 135 5.32 -6.87 -2.94
N GLU A 136 5.05 -8.06 -3.51
CA GLU A 136 4.31 -9.10 -2.80
C GLU A 136 4.73 -10.52 -3.19
N SER A 137 4.98 -11.37 -2.20
CA SER A 137 5.23 -12.81 -2.38
C SER A 137 3.99 -13.50 -2.94
N GLY A 138 4.18 -14.48 -3.83
CA GLY A 138 3.09 -15.17 -4.53
C GLY A 138 2.54 -14.40 -5.72
N ARG A 139 3.08 -13.23 -6.02
CA ARG A 139 2.72 -12.37 -7.14
C ARG A 139 3.91 -12.13 -8.07
N MET A 140 3.67 -11.55 -9.25
CA MET A 140 4.75 -11.29 -10.22
C MET A 140 5.84 -10.36 -9.68
N THR A 141 5.53 -9.53 -8.69
CA THR A 141 6.48 -8.62 -8.01
C THR A 141 7.27 -9.26 -6.86
N GLN A 142 7.12 -10.56 -6.63
CA GLN A 142 7.87 -11.25 -5.57
C GLN A 142 9.39 -11.23 -5.78
N ASP A 143 9.84 -11.12 -7.04
CA ASP A 143 11.25 -10.92 -7.40
C ASP A 143 11.54 -9.43 -7.59
N PRO A 144 12.52 -8.86 -6.85
CA PRO A 144 12.90 -7.45 -6.98
C PRO A 144 13.33 -7.05 -8.40
N ALA A 145 13.99 -7.96 -9.13
CA ALA A 145 14.41 -7.69 -10.51
C ALA A 145 13.20 -7.55 -11.43
N THR A 146 12.22 -8.43 -11.31
CA THR A 146 10.96 -8.37 -12.07
C THR A 146 10.19 -7.08 -11.74
N ALA A 147 10.08 -6.70 -10.47
CA ALA A 147 9.43 -5.46 -10.05
C ALA A 147 10.10 -4.22 -10.69
N ALA A 148 11.44 -4.16 -10.72
CA ALA A 148 12.18 -3.10 -11.38
C ALA A 148 11.96 -3.09 -12.91
N VAL A 149 11.87 -4.27 -13.54
CA VAL A 149 11.59 -4.41 -14.99
C VAL A 149 10.20 -3.87 -15.34
N PHE A 150 9.17 -4.09 -14.49
CA PHE A 150 7.85 -3.47 -14.70
C PHE A 150 7.94 -1.94 -14.74
N CYS A 151 8.62 -1.32 -13.78
CA CYS A 151 8.77 0.14 -13.75
C CYS A 151 9.54 0.69 -14.95
N LYS A 152 10.52 -0.05 -15.49
CA LYS A 152 11.27 0.34 -16.70
C LYS A 152 10.43 0.24 -17.97
N ASN A 153 9.52 -0.74 -18.07
CA ASN A 153 8.68 -0.95 -19.25
C ASN A 153 7.37 -0.16 -19.23
N VAL A 154 6.89 0.24 -18.05
CA VAL A 154 5.65 1.00 -17.90
C VAL A 154 5.97 2.39 -17.38
N LYS A 155 6.09 3.34 -18.31
CA LYS A 155 6.43 4.74 -17.97
C LYS A 155 5.37 5.35 -17.06
N GLY A 156 5.78 5.83 -15.89
CA GLY A 156 4.89 6.44 -14.88
C GLY A 156 4.40 5.46 -13.82
N LEU A 157 4.70 4.16 -13.94
CA LEU A 157 4.52 3.19 -12.88
C LEU A 157 5.58 3.40 -11.79
N ALA A 158 5.14 3.26 -10.54
CA ALA A 158 6.02 3.25 -9.38
C ALA A 158 5.74 2.04 -8.50
N LEU A 159 6.43 1.90 -7.36
CA LEU A 159 6.27 0.79 -6.44
C LEU A 159 5.70 1.25 -5.10
N THR A 160 4.83 0.44 -4.54
CA THR A 160 4.51 0.40 -3.11
C THR A 160 5.38 -0.68 -2.50
N LEU A 161 6.47 -0.27 -1.86
CA LEU A 161 7.43 -1.20 -1.27
C LEU A 161 6.92 -1.74 0.07
N ASP A 162 6.79 -3.05 0.16
CA ASP A 162 6.70 -3.79 1.42
C ASP A 162 7.95 -4.70 1.53
N PRO A 163 8.97 -4.30 2.29
CA PRO A 163 10.24 -5.04 2.35
C PRO A 163 10.09 -6.41 2.99
N SER A 164 9.05 -6.65 3.80
CA SER A 164 8.80 -7.94 4.45
C SER A 164 8.65 -9.08 3.44
N HIS A 165 8.09 -8.81 2.28
CA HIS A 165 7.97 -9.80 1.21
C HIS A 165 9.29 -10.17 0.53
N TYR A 166 10.31 -9.32 0.63
CA TYR A 166 11.66 -9.63 0.16
C TYR A 166 12.53 -10.25 1.27
N ILE A 167 12.18 -10.02 2.53
CA ILE A 167 12.84 -10.64 3.67
C ILE A 167 12.33 -12.07 3.87
N CYS A 168 11.01 -12.28 3.87
CA CYS A 168 10.35 -13.58 4.10
C CYS A 168 9.95 -14.33 2.81
N GLY A 169 10.15 -13.75 1.66
CA GLY A 169 9.67 -14.31 0.39
C GLY A 169 10.60 -15.39 -0.19
N PRO A 170 10.23 -15.93 -1.36
CA PRO A 170 11.03 -16.94 -2.06
C PRO A 170 12.38 -16.40 -2.57
N HIS A 171 12.55 -15.08 -2.60
CA HIS A 171 13.79 -14.40 -2.96
C HIS A 171 14.50 -13.79 -1.74
N GLN A 172 14.29 -14.37 -0.54
CA GLN A 172 14.92 -13.91 0.68
C GLN A 172 16.46 -13.82 0.54
N GLY A 173 17.02 -12.71 1.05
CA GLY A 173 18.45 -12.44 0.93
C GLY A 173 18.90 -11.90 -0.44
N ALA A 174 18.03 -11.84 -1.43
CA ALA A 174 18.32 -11.11 -2.67
C ALA A 174 18.37 -9.59 -2.40
N PRO A 175 19.35 -8.86 -2.98
CA PRO A 175 19.40 -7.42 -2.84
C PRO A 175 18.20 -6.79 -3.56
N PHE A 176 17.54 -5.84 -2.89
CA PHE A 176 16.40 -5.12 -3.46
C PHE A 176 16.61 -3.60 -3.54
N GLU A 177 17.87 -3.15 -3.43
CA GLU A 177 18.24 -1.75 -3.59
C GLU A 177 17.84 -1.17 -4.95
N GLN A 178 17.80 -2.00 -5.97
CA GLN A 178 17.42 -1.64 -7.34
C GLN A 178 15.95 -1.18 -7.49
N VAL A 179 15.08 -1.47 -6.53
CA VAL A 179 13.69 -1.01 -6.57
C VAL A 179 13.51 0.34 -5.89
N MET A 180 14.48 0.82 -5.11
CA MET A 180 14.36 2.03 -4.28
C MET A 180 14.08 3.29 -5.10
N GLU A 181 14.67 3.42 -6.29
CA GLU A 181 14.45 4.57 -7.18
C GLU A 181 13.01 4.67 -7.71
N HIS A 182 12.26 3.56 -7.66
CA HIS A 182 10.89 3.48 -8.14
C HIS A 182 9.84 3.63 -7.04
N VAL A 183 10.24 3.75 -5.76
CA VAL A 183 9.31 3.74 -4.63
C VAL A 183 8.52 5.05 -4.53
N CYS A 184 7.20 4.95 -4.58
CA CYS A 184 6.28 6.07 -4.32
C CYS A 184 5.50 5.95 -3.01
N HIS A 185 5.45 4.76 -2.42
CA HIS A 185 4.78 4.48 -1.15
C HIS A 185 5.49 3.33 -0.42
N VAL A 186 5.39 3.29 0.90
CA VAL A 186 6.05 2.25 1.72
C VAL A 186 5.06 1.70 2.72
N ARG A 187 4.98 0.37 2.81
CA ARG A 187 4.28 -0.38 3.86
C ARG A 187 5.28 -1.11 4.73
N LEU A 188 5.07 -1.06 6.03
CA LEU A 188 6.00 -1.61 7.01
C LEU A 188 5.29 -2.49 8.03
N ARG A 189 5.85 -3.64 8.23
CA ARG A 189 5.64 -4.57 9.34
C ARG A 189 6.98 -5.15 9.73
N ASP A 190 7.09 -5.74 10.90
CA ASP A 190 8.29 -6.48 11.24
C ASP A 190 8.17 -7.94 10.78
N SER A 191 9.25 -8.50 10.24
CA SER A 191 9.27 -9.82 9.61
C SER A 191 10.60 -10.52 9.84
N THR A 192 10.59 -11.85 9.78
CA THR A 192 11.80 -12.66 9.70
C THR A 192 11.84 -13.41 8.37
N LYS A 193 12.95 -14.10 8.10
CA LYS A 193 13.07 -14.94 6.90
C LYS A 193 12.00 -16.06 6.83
N ASP A 194 11.48 -16.49 7.97
CA ASP A 194 10.54 -17.62 8.09
C ASP A 194 9.09 -17.16 8.32
N CYS A 195 8.88 -15.90 8.67
CA CYS A 195 7.56 -15.37 8.99
C CYS A 195 7.38 -13.94 8.46
N LEU A 196 6.34 -13.77 7.64
CA LEU A 196 6.04 -12.48 6.99
C LEU A 196 5.74 -11.37 8.00
N GLN A 197 5.15 -11.70 9.14
CA GLN A 197 4.88 -10.73 10.19
C GLN A 197 5.16 -11.35 11.56
N VAL A 198 5.99 -10.67 12.34
CA VAL A 198 6.28 -10.99 13.74
C VAL A 198 5.97 -9.78 14.63
N ARG A 199 6.15 -9.94 15.95
CA ARG A 199 6.06 -8.82 16.90
C ARG A 199 7.06 -7.74 16.57
N VAL A 200 6.65 -6.49 16.66
CA VAL A 200 7.52 -5.33 16.42
C VAL A 200 8.73 -5.36 17.36
N GLY A 201 9.92 -5.28 16.77
CA GLY A 201 11.20 -5.37 17.46
C GLY A 201 11.74 -6.80 17.62
N GLN A 202 11.09 -7.82 17.03
CA GLN A 202 11.55 -9.22 17.03
C GLN A 202 11.88 -9.75 15.63
N GLY A 203 11.81 -8.87 14.63
CA GLY A 203 12.10 -9.22 13.24
C GLY A 203 13.51 -8.82 12.80
N ASP A 204 13.76 -9.09 11.53
CA ASP A 204 15.03 -8.85 10.85
C ASP A 204 15.00 -7.57 9.97
N VAL A 205 13.93 -6.77 10.07
CA VAL A 205 13.81 -5.53 9.27
C VAL A 205 14.79 -4.48 9.79
N GLU A 206 15.81 -4.17 9.01
CA GLU A 206 16.80 -3.12 9.30
C GLU A 206 16.21 -1.72 8.98
N TYR A 207 15.26 -1.24 9.79
CA TYR A 207 14.54 0.03 9.55
C TYR A 207 15.47 1.22 9.30
N GLY A 208 16.54 1.38 10.08
CA GLY A 208 17.49 2.47 9.90
C GLY A 208 18.20 2.43 8.54
N ARG A 209 18.60 1.23 8.08
CA ARG A 209 19.19 1.05 6.75
C ARG A 209 18.17 1.35 5.64
N LEU A 210 16.96 0.83 5.77
CA LEU A 210 15.87 1.06 4.82
C LEU A 210 15.55 2.56 4.66
N LEU A 211 15.38 3.26 5.78
CA LEU A 211 15.11 4.71 5.78
C LEU A 211 16.28 5.48 5.18
N GLY A 212 17.52 5.09 5.46
CA GLY A 212 18.71 5.66 4.85
C GLY A 212 18.76 5.46 3.32
N GLN A 213 18.34 4.30 2.82
CA GLN A 213 18.24 4.03 1.37
C GLN A 213 17.14 4.87 0.71
N LEU A 214 15.95 4.96 1.33
CA LEU A 214 14.85 5.80 0.86
C LEU A 214 15.25 7.28 0.82
N ALA A 215 15.95 7.77 1.85
CA ALA A 215 16.43 9.15 1.92
C ALA A 215 17.42 9.48 0.79
N LYS A 216 18.29 8.55 0.40
CA LYS A 216 19.20 8.70 -0.76
C LYS A 216 18.45 8.86 -2.08
N GLN A 217 17.22 8.31 -2.18
CA GLN A 217 16.33 8.47 -3.33
C GLN A 217 15.37 9.65 -3.18
N HIS A 218 15.63 10.55 -2.23
CA HIS A 218 14.79 11.71 -1.94
C HIS A 218 13.32 11.37 -1.61
N TYR A 219 13.07 10.18 -1.07
CA TYR A 219 11.75 9.79 -0.61
C TYR A 219 11.38 10.60 0.64
N THR A 220 10.28 11.36 0.58
CA THR A 220 9.81 12.24 1.65
C THR A 220 8.39 11.93 2.11
N ARG A 221 7.80 10.84 1.60
CA ARG A 221 6.39 10.48 1.80
C ARG A 221 6.17 9.61 3.04
N ALA A 222 4.99 9.01 3.12
CA ALA A 222 4.56 8.22 4.26
C ALA A 222 5.32 6.88 4.41
N LEU A 223 5.64 6.54 5.64
CA LEU A 223 6.02 5.20 6.10
C LEU A 223 4.79 4.61 6.77
N THR A 224 4.09 3.71 6.09
CA THR A 224 2.78 3.24 6.50
C THR A 224 2.88 1.92 7.25
N ALA A 225 2.53 1.91 8.53
CA ALA A 225 2.34 0.66 9.27
C ALA A 225 1.19 -0.14 8.66
N ASP A 226 1.45 -1.37 8.22
CA ASP A 226 0.45 -2.32 7.67
C ASP A 226 0.57 -3.66 8.39
N ILE A 227 0.14 -3.67 9.65
CA ILE A 227 0.23 -4.82 10.56
C ILE A 227 -1.14 -5.49 10.63
N GLN A 228 -1.18 -6.78 10.28
CA GLN A 228 -2.39 -7.59 10.47
C GLN A 228 -2.52 -8.06 11.92
N PRO A 229 -3.74 -8.27 12.42
CA PRO A 229 -3.93 -8.86 13.74
C PRO A 229 -3.23 -10.23 13.85
N LEU A 230 -2.44 -10.42 14.90
CA LEU A 230 -1.83 -11.70 15.22
C LEU A 230 -2.53 -12.31 16.44
N PRO A 231 -2.64 -13.67 16.50
CA PRO A 231 -3.17 -14.34 17.69
C PRO A 231 -2.38 -13.93 18.95
N ASP A 232 -3.09 -13.75 20.03
CA ASP A 232 -2.52 -13.46 21.38
C ASP A 232 -1.73 -12.14 21.47
N LEU A 233 -1.91 -11.22 20.50
CA LEU A 233 -1.29 -9.91 20.53
C LEU A 233 -2.33 -8.79 20.56
N ASP A 234 -2.05 -7.78 21.38
CA ASP A 234 -2.79 -6.54 21.32
C ASP A 234 -2.36 -5.71 20.12
N GLN A 235 -3.22 -5.65 19.11
CA GLN A 235 -3.01 -4.92 17.87
C GLN A 235 -2.68 -3.44 18.09
N ALA A 236 -3.33 -2.82 19.08
CA ALA A 236 -3.09 -1.42 19.40
C ALA A 236 -1.68 -1.19 19.96
N SER A 237 -1.21 -2.09 20.81
CA SER A 237 0.18 -2.03 21.33
C SER A 237 1.22 -2.21 20.23
N GLU A 238 1.01 -3.13 19.28
CA GLU A 238 1.94 -3.33 18.17
C GLU A 238 1.98 -2.12 17.24
N LEU A 239 0.82 -1.53 16.92
CA LEU A 239 0.76 -0.29 16.14
C LEU A 239 1.43 0.89 16.85
N ARG A 240 1.28 1.02 18.16
CA ARG A 240 1.98 2.05 18.93
C ARG A 240 3.49 1.85 18.91
N LYS A 241 3.95 0.59 19.04
CA LYS A 241 5.40 0.27 19.00
C LYS A 241 6.02 0.64 17.66
N ILE A 242 5.41 0.23 16.53
CA ILE A 242 5.97 0.53 15.20
C ILE A 242 5.94 2.03 14.93
N ARG A 243 4.89 2.76 15.34
CA ARG A 243 4.84 4.22 15.24
C ARG A 243 6.03 4.87 15.96
N LEU A 244 6.20 4.56 17.25
CA LEU A 244 7.28 5.12 18.07
C LEU A 244 8.67 4.74 17.53
N LEU A 245 8.84 3.50 17.08
CA LEU A 245 10.08 3.04 16.43
C LEU A 245 10.39 3.88 15.20
N LEU A 246 9.44 4.03 14.29
CA LEU A 246 9.66 4.80 13.05
C LEU A 246 9.88 6.29 13.33
N GLU A 247 9.12 6.89 14.25
CA GLU A 247 9.30 8.29 14.66
C GLU A 247 10.68 8.54 15.27
N SER A 248 11.23 7.57 15.99
CA SER A 248 12.58 7.69 16.59
C SER A 248 13.72 7.67 15.57
N LEU A 249 13.44 7.24 14.32
CA LEU A 249 14.40 7.14 13.23
C LEU A 249 14.30 8.31 12.22
N LEU A 250 13.31 9.18 12.37
CA LEU A 250 13.05 10.35 11.51
C LEU A 250 13.61 11.64 12.08
#